data_a0810188d04b611c0e9dabe2134383f9
#
_entry.id   a0810188d04b611c0e9dabe2134383f9
#
_cell.length_a   1.000
_cell.length_b   1.000
_cell.length_c   1.000
_cell.angle_alpha   90.00
_cell.angle_beta   90.00
_cell.angle_gamma   90.00
#
_symmetry.space_group_name_H-M   'P 1'
#
loop_
_entity.id
_entity.type
_entity.pdbx_description
1 polymer ?
#
loop_
_entity_poly.entity_id
_entity_poly.type
_entity_poly.pdbx_seq_one_letter_code
_entity_poly.pdbx_strand_id
1 'polypeptide(L)'
;MATIRTYGPLAQLRSEASNHVLRYRNGKLIQSGRGLAFWFMPESASIVELPMDDRQTTVFIQGRSQDFQDVAIQGAVLWHVVNPEKLAARVDFTLNLATGLHNAEPLPTIDARITRIAEQTAQHYFAEAPVRALLDAGAAPLRERIDLTLKSAAALDEIGVSIAGLNIGTIKPSKELERALQTPTFEALQQKADEAMFERRALAVDKERAIAENELANKTELAHRENELIAKV
;
A
#
# COMPACT_ATOMS: atom_id res chain seq x y z
N MET A 1 19.32 -18.62 5.14
CA MET A 1 19.39 -19.82 4.28
C MET A 1 20.32 -20.83 4.90
N ALA A 2 19.99 -22.12 4.78
CA ALA A 2 20.84 -23.18 5.32
C ALA A 2 22.18 -23.23 4.62
N THR A 3 23.23 -23.44 5.41
CA THR A 3 24.57 -23.69 4.89
C THR A 3 24.80 -25.19 4.84
N ILE A 4 25.12 -25.72 3.67
CA ILE A 4 25.46 -27.13 3.48
C ILE A 4 26.96 -27.23 3.19
N ARG A 5 27.66 -28.05 3.97
CA ARG A 5 29.09 -28.36 3.76
C ARG A 5 29.24 -29.87 3.54
N THR A 6 29.87 -30.24 2.44
CA THR A 6 30.09 -31.65 2.09
C THR A 6 31.48 -32.10 2.52
N TYR A 7 31.56 -33.28 3.15
CA TYR A 7 32.80 -33.90 3.63
C TYR A 7 32.79 -35.37 3.13
N GLY A 8 33.23 -35.57 1.90
CA GLY A 8 33.20 -36.88 1.28
C GLY A 8 31.75 -37.42 1.16
N PRO A 9 31.43 -38.62 1.75
CA PRO A 9 30.08 -39.21 1.65
C PRO A 9 29.06 -38.58 2.63
N LEU A 10 29.49 -37.70 3.53
CA LEU A 10 28.66 -37.05 4.52
C LEU A 10 28.56 -35.55 4.23
N ALA A 11 27.41 -34.98 4.52
CA ALA A 11 27.20 -33.55 4.50
C ALA A 11 26.68 -33.06 5.85
N GLN A 12 27.03 -31.84 6.21
CA GLN A 12 26.52 -31.13 7.38
C GLN A 12 25.62 -29.99 6.92
N LEU A 13 24.42 -29.96 7.45
CA LEU A 13 23.52 -28.83 7.33
C LEU A 13 23.54 -28.02 8.61
N ARG A 14 23.56 -26.68 8.47
CA ARG A 14 23.31 -25.72 9.53
C ARG A 14 22.29 -24.70 9.03
N SER A 15 21.11 -24.71 9.63
CA SER A 15 20.03 -23.77 9.35
C SER A 15 20.05 -22.60 10.32
N GLU A 16 19.51 -21.45 9.90
CA GLU A 16 19.30 -20.29 10.75
C GLU A 16 18.12 -20.52 11.70
N ALA A 17 18.11 -19.82 12.83
CA ALA A 17 17.06 -19.95 13.86
C ALA A 17 15.66 -19.51 13.37
N SER A 18 15.60 -18.63 12.36
CA SER A 18 14.37 -18.17 11.73
C SER A 18 13.73 -19.20 10.79
N ASN A 19 14.48 -20.22 10.39
CA ASN A 19 14.02 -21.22 9.44
C ASN A 19 13.65 -22.53 10.12
N HIS A 20 12.58 -23.15 9.63
CA HIS A 20 12.15 -24.49 10.02
C HIS A 20 12.65 -25.51 9.02
N VAL A 21 13.30 -26.53 9.49
CA VAL A 21 13.84 -27.59 8.64
C VAL A 21 13.08 -28.91 8.88
N LEU A 22 12.65 -29.53 7.78
CA LEU A 22 12.09 -30.86 7.75
C LEU A 22 13.07 -31.78 7.04
N ARG A 23 13.52 -32.84 7.74
CA ARG A 23 14.41 -33.84 7.19
C ARG A 23 13.63 -35.12 6.91
N TYR A 24 13.62 -35.54 5.67
CA TYR A 24 13.05 -36.82 5.24
C TYR A 24 14.14 -37.80 4.88
N ARG A 25 13.89 -39.08 5.14
CA ARG A 25 14.71 -40.19 4.69
C ARG A 25 13.79 -41.31 4.22
N ASN A 26 13.99 -41.78 2.99
CA ASN A 26 13.14 -42.80 2.37
C ASN A 26 11.64 -42.46 2.45
N GLY A 27 11.28 -41.17 2.24
CA GLY A 27 9.89 -40.70 2.28
C GLY A 27 9.29 -40.52 3.70
N LYS A 28 10.03 -40.80 4.77
CA LYS A 28 9.57 -40.62 6.14
C LYS A 28 10.21 -39.39 6.78
N LEU A 29 9.42 -38.61 7.47
CA LEU A 29 9.90 -37.47 8.28
C LEU A 29 10.66 -38.02 9.49
N ILE A 30 11.95 -37.67 9.60
CA ILE A 30 12.81 -38.11 10.71
C ILE A 30 13.01 -37.01 11.73
N GLN A 31 13.14 -35.76 11.27
CA GLN A 31 13.44 -34.64 12.12
C GLN A 31 12.73 -33.39 11.61
N SER A 32 12.14 -32.65 12.54
CA SER A 32 11.44 -31.38 12.31
C SER A 32 11.81 -30.40 13.40
N GLY A 33 12.19 -29.16 13.06
CA GLY A 33 12.52 -28.14 14.05
C GLY A 33 13.16 -26.91 13.47
N ARG A 34 13.28 -25.85 14.28
CA ARG A 34 13.93 -24.58 13.93
C ARG A 34 15.42 -24.61 14.25
N GLY A 35 16.23 -23.96 13.40
CA GLY A 35 17.66 -23.75 13.68
C GLY A 35 18.47 -25.05 13.81
N LEU A 36 18.08 -26.10 13.10
CA LEU A 36 18.72 -27.40 13.22
C LEU A 36 20.11 -27.42 12.58
N ALA A 37 21.01 -28.17 13.24
CA ALA A 37 22.31 -28.53 12.68
C ALA A 37 22.50 -30.04 12.82
N PHE A 38 22.77 -30.74 11.70
CA PHE A 38 22.92 -32.21 11.71
C PHE A 38 23.76 -32.70 10.55
N TRP A 39 24.27 -33.92 10.70
CA TRP A 39 24.97 -34.66 9.65
C TRP A 39 23.98 -35.57 8.90
N PHE A 40 24.17 -35.72 7.60
CA PHE A 40 23.33 -36.57 6.76
C PHE A 40 24.10 -37.13 5.55
N MET A 41 23.55 -38.18 4.96
CA MET A 41 24.00 -38.70 3.67
C MET A 41 23.15 -38.07 2.55
N PRO A 42 23.73 -37.33 1.60
CA PRO A 42 22.97 -36.66 0.55
C PRO A 42 22.14 -37.62 -0.31
N GLU A 43 22.64 -38.81 -0.58
CA GLU A 43 21.94 -39.81 -1.42
C GLU A 43 20.62 -40.30 -0.86
N SER A 44 20.43 -40.27 0.47
CA SER A 44 19.25 -40.82 1.12
C SER A 44 18.37 -39.80 1.79
N ALA A 45 18.77 -38.54 1.77
CA ALA A 45 18.08 -37.46 2.48
C ALA A 45 17.41 -36.48 1.52
N SER A 46 16.18 -36.08 1.84
CA SER A 46 15.52 -34.91 1.29
C SER A 46 15.30 -33.89 2.41
N ILE A 47 15.66 -32.65 2.15
CA ILE A 47 15.63 -31.58 3.16
C ILE A 47 14.77 -30.44 2.62
N VAL A 48 13.85 -29.99 3.46
CA VAL A 48 12.94 -28.88 3.19
C VAL A 48 13.25 -27.79 4.19
N GLU A 49 13.48 -26.56 3.74
CA GLU A 49 13.71 -25.39 4.58
C GLU A 49 12.64 -24.34 4.35
N LEU A 50 11.90 -24.01 5.38
CA LEU A 50 10.81 -23.04 5.34
C LEU A 50 11.12 -21.82 6.21
N PRO A 51 10.92 -20.61 5.72
CA PRO A 51 11.00 -19.41 6.54
C PRO A 51 9.80 -19.33 7.49
N MET A 52 10.08 -19.01 8.76
CA MET A 52 9.05 -18.85 9.79
C MET A 52 8.88 -17.40 10.25
N ASP A 53 9.62 -16.50 9.64
CA ASP A 53 9.52 -15.06 9.82
C ASP A 53 8.28 -14.50 9.12
N ASP A 54 7.79 -13.36 9.61
CA ASP A 54 6.71 -12.63 8.96
C ASP A 54 7.18 -12.10 7.60
N ARG A 55 6.35 -12.31 6.61
CA ARG A 55 6.62 -11.92 5.22
C ARG A 55 5.60 -10.95 4.71
N GLN A 56 6.02 -10.13 3.78
CA GLN A 56 5.17 -9.14 3.13
C GLN A 56 5.11 -9.42 1.63
N THR A 57 3.88 -9.54 1.14
CA THR A 57 3.57 -9.62 -0.30
C THR A 57 2.96 -8.31 -0.75
N THR A 58 3.58 -7.66 -1.72
CA THR A 58 2.99 -6.47 -2.35
C THR A 58 1.94 -6.90 -3.35
N VAL A 59 0.74 -6.34 -3.23
CA VAL A 59 -0.37 -6.60 -4.16
C VAL A 59 -0.67 -5.32 -4.94
N PHE A 60 -0.78 -5.47 -6.25
CA PHE A 60 -1.23 -4.41 -7.15
C PHE A 60 -2.44 -4.93 -7.90
N ILE A 61 -3.60 -4.36 -7.62
CA ILE A 61 -4.87 -4.84 -8.13
C ILE A 61 -5.47 -3.78 -9.03
N GLN A 62 -5.83 -4.20 -10.23
CA GLN A 62 -6.59 -3.40 -11.18
C GLN A 62 -7.96 -4.02 -11.38
N GLY A 63 -8.95 -3.17 -11.52
CA GLY A 63 -10.31 -3.61 -11.78
C GLY A 63 -11.11 -2.52 -12.47
N ARG A 64 -12.36 -2.83 -12.76
CA ARG A 64 -13.28 -1.91 -13.42
C ARG A 64 -14.49 -1.70 -12.53
N SER A 65 -14.85 -0.43 -12.34
CA SER A 65 -16.06 -0.04 -11.62
C SER A 65 -17.34 -0.34 -12.41
N GLN A 66 -18.50 -0.20 -11.77
CA GLN A 66 -19.79 -0.42 -12.39
C GLN A 66 -20.02 0.47 -13.64
N ASP A 67 -19.47 1.67 -13.64
CA ASP A 67 -19.52 2.65 -14.75
C ASP A 67 -18.35 2.48 -15.75
N PHE A 68 -17.75 1.30 -15.80
CA PHE A 68 -16.67 0.91 -16.71
C PHE A 68 -15.40 1.76 -16.62
N GLN A 69 -15.15 2.42 -15.48
CA GLN A 69 -13.94 3.17 -15.25
C GLN A 69 -12.86 2.28 -14.61
N ASP A 70 -11.62 2.43 -15.09
CA ASP A 70 -10.51 1.68 -14.54
C ASP A 70 -10.09 2.27 -13.20
N VAL A 71 -9.96 1.40 -12.22
CA VAL A 71 -9.49 1.72 -10.86
C VAL A 71 -8.34 0.80 -10.48
N ALA A 72 -7.40 1.33 -9.73
CA ALA A 72 -6.26 0.57 -9.25
C ALA A 72 -6.05 0.81 -7.76
N ILE A 73 -5.60 -0.22 -7.07
CA ILE A 73 -5.14 -0.15 -5.69
C ILE A 73 -3.77 -0.81 -5.55
N GLN A 74 -3.01 -0.30 -4.61
CA GLN A 74 -1.76 -0.91 -4.19
C GLN A 74 -1.82 -1.17 -2.70
N GLY A 75 -1.34 -2.33 -2.29
CA GLY A 75 -1.32 -2.71 -0.89
C GLY A 75 -0.22 -3.71 -0.58
N ALA A 76 -0.19 -4.13 0.66
CA ALA A 76 0.72 -5.14 1.17
C ALA A 76 -0.01 -6.06 2.14
N VAL A 77 0.18 -7.35 1.97
CA VAL A 77 -0.34 -8.40 2.84
C VAL A 77 0.80 -8.96 3.66
N LEU A 78 0.68 -8.89 4.99
CA LEU A 78 1.61 -9.56 5.90
C LEU A 78 1.08 -10.94 6.21
N TRP A 79 1.93 -11.95 6.08
CA TRP A 79 1.59 -13.33 6.35
C TRP A 79 2.76 -14.08 6.98
N HIS A 80 2.46 -15.18 7.65
CA HIS A 80 3.45 -16.08 8.23
C HIS A 80 3.01 -17.53 8.16
N VAL A 81 3.96 -18.43 8.30
CA VAL A 81 3.71 -19.88 8.30
C VAL A 81 3.34 -20.33 9.70
N VAL A 82 2.16 -20.92 9.85
CA VAL A 82 1.68 -21.51 11.11
C VAL A 82 2.02 -23.00 11.17
N ASN A 83 1.80 -23.71 10.08
CA ASN A 83 2.07 -25.13 10.03
C ASN A 83 3.04 -25.49 8.89
N PRO A 84 4.34 -25.68 9.23
CA PRO A 84 5.37 -25.94 8.23
C PRO A 84 5.17 -27.30 7.51
N GLU A 85 4.59 -28.29 8.17
CA GLU A 85 4.37 -29.61 7.57
C GLU A 85 3.28 -29.57 6.50
N LYS A 86 2.17 -28.86 6.77
CA LYS A 86 1.12 -28.64 5.77
C LYS A 86 1.66 -27.86 4.56
N LEU A 87 2.50 -26.86 4.81
CA LEU A 87 3.08 -26.05 3.74
C LEU A 87 4.02 -26.91 2.87
N ALA A 88 4.92 -27.67 3.48
CA ALA A 88 5.84 -28.55 2.76
C ALA A 88 5.13 -29.65 1.94
N ALA A 89 3.92 -30.06 2.34
CA ALA A 89 3.13 -31.05 1.60
C ALA A 89 2.48 -30.47 0.33
N ARG A 90 2.32 -29.15 0.24
CA ARG A 90 1.58 -28.48 -0.85
C ARG A 90 2.45 -27.60 -1.74
N VAL A 91 3.58 -27.14 -1.23
CA VAL A 91 4.53 -26.25 -1.91
C VAL A 91 5.93 -26.83 -1.76
N ASP A 92 6.66 -26.92 -2.87
CA ASP A 92 8.00 -27.52 -2.88
C ASP A 92 9.07 -26.55 -2.36
N PHE A 93 9.47 -26.73 -1.12
CA PHE A 93 10.58 -26.05 -0.45
C PHE A 93 11.83 -26.91 -0.35
N THR A 94 11.93 -27.96 -1.17
CA THR A 94 13.08 -28.87 -1.15
C THR A 94 14.36 -28.15 -1.55
N LEU A 95 15.40 -28.36 -0.75
CA LEU A 95 16.74 -27.82 -1.02
C LEU A 95 17.49 -28.71 -2.00
N ASN A 96 18.18 -28.07 -2.93
CA ASN A 96 19.23 -28.71 -3.69
C ASN A 96 20.45 -28.90 -2.78
N LEU A 97 20.78 -30.13 -2.48
CA LEU A 97 21.82 -30.46 -1.49
C LEU A 97 23.24 -30.11 -1.96
N ALA A 98 23.43 -29.85 -3.26
CA ALA A 98 24.71 -29.40 -3.81
C ALA A 98 24.88 -27.88 -3.70
N THR A 99 23.83 -27.10 -3.94
CA THR A 99 23.87 -25.63 -3.98
C THR A 99 23.37 -24.97 -2.71
N GLY A 100 22.55 -25.67 -1.91
CA GLY A 100 21.87 -25.08 -0.73
C GLY A 100 20.69 -24.18 -1.07
N LEU A 101 20.30 -24.08 -2.35
CA LEU A 101 19.18 -23.29 -2.82
C LEU A 101 17.92 -24.14 -2.96
N HIS A 102 16.75 -23.54 -2.98
CA HIS A 102 15.51 -24.25 -3.31
C HIS A 102 15.52 -24.73 -4.76
N ASN A 103 14.95 -25.90 -5.00
CA ASN A 103 14.80 -26.44 -6.35
C ASN A 103 13.73 -25.68 -7.17
N ALA A 104 12.76 -25.10 -6.49
CA ALA A 104 11.67 -24.33 -7.07
C ALA A 104 11.64 -22.91 -6.45
N GLU A 105 10.73 -22.08 -6.90
CA GLU A 105 10.44 -20.77 -6.32
C GLU A 105 9.16 -20.85 -5.47
N PRO A 106 9.24 -21.35 -4.23
CA PRO A 106 8.06 -21.59 -3.42
C PRO A 106 7.37 -20.32 -2.95
N LEU A 107 8.12 -19.27 -2.67
CA LEU A 107 7.58 -18.01 -2.15
C LEU A 107 6.68 -17.29 -3.18
N PRO A 108 7.11 -17.09 -4.44
CA PRO A 108 6.23 -16.55 -5.48
C PRO A 108 4.93 -17.33 -5.67
N THR A 109 4.95 -18.64 -5.45
CA THR A 109 3.74 -19.48 -5.53
C THR A 109 2.72 -19.12 -4.44
N ILE A 110 3.19 -18.88 -3.21
CA ILE A 110 2.33 -18.43 -2.11
C ILE A 110 1.83 -17.02 -2.37
N ASP A 111 2.73 -16.11 -2.78
CA ASP A 111 2.40 -14.73 -3.11
C ASP A 111 1.32 -14.65 -4.20
N ALA A 112 1.43 -15.46 -5.23
CA ALA A 112 0.44 -15.54 -6.30
C ALA A 112 -0.94 -16.04 -5.81
N ARG A 113 -0.97 -16.97 -4.85
CA ARG A 113 -2.25 -17.43 -4.25
C ARG A 113 -2.92 -16.34 -3.43
N ILE A 114 -2.14 -15.64 -2.58
CA ILE A 114 -2.64 -14.52 -1.77
C ILE A 114 -3.15 -13.41 -2.68
N THR A 115 -2.36 -13.02 -3.68
CA THR A 115 -2.72 -11.98 -4.64
C THR A 115 -4.00 -12.32 -5.38
N ARG A 116 -4.16 -13.56 -5.86
CA ARG A 116 -5.36 -13.99 -6.58
C ARG A 116 -6.63 -13.87 -5.74
N ILE A 117 -6.60 -14.25 -4.45
CA ILE A 117 -7.76 -14.12 -3.55
C ILE A 117 -8.09 -12.65 -3.33
N ALA A 118 -7.07 -11.81 -3.10
CA ALA A 118 -7.25 -10.37 -2.92
C ALA A 118 -7.80 -9.71 -4.20
N GLU A 119 -7.29 -10.06 -5.37
CA GLU A 119 -7.76 -9.57 -6.68
C GLU A 119 -9.22 -9.92 -6.92
N GLN A 120 -9.61 -11.18 -6.72
CA GLN A 120 -10.99 -11.62 -6.92
C GLN A 120 -11.95 -10.84 -6.03
N THR A 121 -11.60 -10.63 -4.77
CA THR A 121 -12.42 -9.88 -3.81
C THR A 121 -12.52 -8.40 -4.20
N ALA A 122 -11.40 -7.80 -4.61
CA ALA A 122 -11.37 -6.40 -5.00
C ALA A 122 -12.13 -6.15 -6.31
N GLN A 123 -11.98 -7.02 -7.30
CA GLN A 123 -12.72 -6.92 -8.57
C GLN A 123 -14.24 -6.99 -8.35
N HIS A 124 -14.68 -7.87 -7.46
CA HIS A 124 -16.08 -7.95 -7.09
C HIS A 124 -16.57 -6.65 -6.44
N TYR A 125 -15.79 -6.11 -5.49
CA TYR A 125 -16.11 -4.85 -4.84
C TYR A 125 -16.17 -3.67 -5.82
N PHE A 126 -15.23 -3.57 -6.76
CA PHE A 126 -15.24 -2.51 -7.76
C PHE A 126 -16.45 -2.57 -8.70
N ALA A 127 -16.89 -3.77 -9.05
CA ALA A 127 -18.06 -3.95 -9.92
C ALA A 127 -19.40 -3.58 -9.25
N GLU A 128 -19.45 -3.46 -7.93
CA GLU A 128 -20.68 -3.18 -7.18
C GLU A 128 -21.11 -1.70 -7.22
N ALA A 129 -20.17 -0.77 -7.44
CA ALA A 129 -20.45 0.66 -7.32
C ALA A 129 -19.78 1.49 -8.43
N PRO A 130 -20.35 2.69 -8.75
CA PRO A 130 -19.71 3.63 -9.66
C PRO A 130 -18.43 4.20 -9.03
N VAL A 131 -17.50 4.63 -9.86
CA VAL A 131 -16.16 5.07 -9.42
C VAL A 131 -16.22 6.18 -8.37
N ARG A 132 -17.16 7.12 -8.52
CA ARG A 132 -17.31 8.23 -7.57
C ARG A 132 -17.67 7.74 -6.17
N ALA A 133 -18.60 6.81 -6.07
CA ALA A 133 -18.97 6.21 -4.79
C ALA A 133 -17.81 5.41 -4.16
N LEU A 134 -17.00 4.72 -4.97
CA LEU A 134 -15.79 4.02 -4.52
C LEU A 134 -14.75 4.98 -3.96
N LEU A 135 -14.55 6.14 -4.61
CA LEU A 135 -13.61 7.16 -4.16
C LEU A 135 -14.10 7.86 -2.87
N ASP A 136 -15.39 8.16 -2.78
CA ASP A 136 -16.00 8.78 -1.60
C ASP A 136 -15.98 7.85 -0.38
N ALA A 137 -16.21 6.55 -0.58
CA ALA A 137 -16.12 5.52 0.47
C ALA A 137 -14.69 5.26 0.94
N GLY A 138 -13.71 5.52 0.06
CA GLY A 138 -12.30 5.29 0.34
C GLY A 138 -11.91 3.81 0.36
N ALA A 139 -10.71 3.52 0.86
CA ALA A 139 -10.15 2.17 0.88
C ALA A 139 -10.59 1.32 2.10
N ALA A 140 -11.20 1.92 3.12
CA ALA A 140 -11.51 1.22 4.37
C ALA A 140 -12.48 0.03 4.20
N PRO A 141 -13.64 0.16 3.51
CA PRO A 141 -14.57 -0.96 3.32
C PRO A 141 -13.95 -2.10 2.51
N LEU A 142 -13.16 -1.75 1.49
CA LEU A 142 -12.44 -2.73 0.68
C LEU A 142 -11.41 -3.49 1.50
N ARG A 143 -10.66 -2.79 2.36
CA ARG A 143 -9.68 -3.40 3.26
C ARG A 143 -10.33 -4.42 4.19
N GLU A 144 -11.44 -4.08 4.82
CA GLU A 144 -12.18 -4.99 5.70
C GLU A 144 -12.65 -6.23 4.96
N ARG A 145 -13.18 -6.05 3.75
CA ARG A 145 -13.68 -7.16 2.94
C ARG A 145 -12.56 -8.11 2.50
N ILE A 146 -11.42 -7.57 2.06
CA ILE A 146 -10.25 -8.40 1.69
C ILE A 146 -9.67 -9.09 2.93
N ASP A 147 -9.54 -8.40 4.06
CA ASP A 147 -9.02 -8.97 5.31
C ASP A 147 -9.87 -10.15 5.79
N LEU A 148 -11.18 -9.99 5.80
CA LEU A 148 -12.13 -11.06 6.14
C LEU A 148 -12.02 -12.25 5.18
N THR A 149 -11.96 -11.97 3.87
CA THR A 149 -11.86 -13.04 2.86
C THR A 149 -10.54 -13.79 2.97
N LEU A 150 -9.42 -13.09 3.14
CA LEU A 150 -8.11 -13.72 3.30
C LEU A 150 -8.01 -14.56 4.58
N LYS A 151 -8.53 -14.06 5.70
CA LYS A 151 -8.55 -14.79 6.98
C LYS A 151 -9.47 -16.00 6.98
N SER A 152 -10.56 -15.96 6.22
CA SER A 152 -11.51 -17.06 6.09
C SER A 152 -11.21 -18.00 4.93
N ALA A 153 -10.15 -17.74 4.15
CA ALA A 153 -9.82 -18.51 2.97
C ALA A 153 -9.32 -19.91 3.35
N ALA A 154 -10.16 -20.94 3.15
CA ALA A 154 -9.79 -22.33 3.37
C ALA A 154 -8.52 -22.74 2.61
N ALA A 155 -8.29 -22.16 1.43
CA ALA A 155 -7.10 -22.41 0.61
C ALA A 155 -5.78 -22.00 1.29
N LEU A 156 -5.79 -20.97 2.16
CA LEU A 156 -4.61 -20.55 2.93
C LEU A 156 -4.44 -21.43 4.18
N ASP A 157 -5.53 -21.79 4.82
CA ASP A 157 -5.53 -22.64 6.00
C ASP A 157 -5.06 -24.08 5.65
N GLU A 158 -5.47 -24.59 4.49
CA GLU A 158 -5.01 -25.89 3.97
C GLU A 158 -3.50 -25.96 3.72
N ILE A 159 -2.88 -24.83 3.36
CA ILE A 159 -1.41 -24.74 3.18
C ILE A 159 -0.70 -24.34 4.47
N GLY A 160 -1.41 -24.08 5.57
CA GLY A 160 -0.83 -23.72 6.85
C GLY A 160 -0.21 -22.31 6.91
N VAL A 161 -0.77 -21.37 6.13
CA VAL A 161 -0.39 -19.95 6.10
C VAL A 161 -1.46 -19.11 6.76
N SER A 162 -1.09 -18.18 7.61
CA SER A 162 -2.00 -17.23 8.26
C SER A 162 -1.66 -15.79 7.87
N ILE A 163 -2.71 -14.97 7.74
CA ILE A 163 -2.57 -13.55 7.46
C ILE A 163 -2.47 -12.78 8.77
N ALA A 164 -1.35 -12.08 8.94
CA ALA A 164 -1.08 -11.26 10.11
C ALA A 164 -1.69 -9.86 9.99
N GLY A 165 -1.73 -9.32 8.77
CA GLY A 165 -2.29 -7.99 8.53
C GLY A 165 -2.40 -7.63 7.07
N LEU A 166 -3.24 -6.64 6.80
CA LEU A 166 -3.46 -6.09 5.46
C LEU A 166 -3.34 -4.58 5.51
N ASN A 167 -2.51 -4.03 4.65
CA ASN A 167 -2.42 -2.60 4.42
C ASN A 167 -2.78 -2.30 2.96
N ILE A 168 -3.79 -1.46 2.76
CA ILE A 168 -4.24 -1.03 1.43
C ILE A 168 -4.12 0.49 1.36
N GLY A 169 -3.53 0.97 0.28
CA GLY A 169 -3.47 2.38 -0.05
C GLY A 169 -4.82 2.92 -0.55
N THR A 170 -4.79 4.13 -1.04
CA THR A 170 -5.97 4.78 -1.62
C THR A 170 -6.36 4.15 -2.96
N ILE A 171 -7.65 4.15 -3.26
CA ILE A 171 -8.17 3.80 -4.58
C ILE A 171 -7.79 4.92 -5.56
N LYS A 172 -7.11 4.56 -6.64
CA LYS A 172 -6.68 5.51 -7.67
C LYS A 172 -7.48 5.25 -8.95
N PRO A 173 -8.20 6.25 -9.45
CA PRO A 173 -8.82 6.17 -10.77
C PRO A 173 -7.76 6.32 -11.87
N SER A 174 -8.17 6.17 -13.13
CA SER A 174 -7.31 6.51 -14.27
C SER A 174 -6.88 7.98 -14.21
N LYS A 175 -5.67 8.28 -14.74
CA LYS A 175 -5.15 9.67 -14.75
C LYS A 175 -6.07 10.68 -15.44
N GLU A 176 -6.79 10.23 -16.46
CA GLU A 176 -7.74 11.07 -17.19
C GLU A 176 -8.97 11.41 -16.33
N LEU A 177 -9.49 10.41 -15.64
CA LEU A 177 -10.62 10.59 -14.74
C LEU A 177 -10.23 11.41 -13.50
N GLU A 178 -9.04 11.20 -12.95
CA GLU A 178 -8.51 12.00 -11.84
C GLU A 178 -8.46 13.49 -12.22
N ARG A 179 -7.93 13.81 -13.39
CA ARG A 179 -7.92 15.19 -13.93
C ARG A 179 -9.33 15.74 -14.11
N ALA A 180 -10.23 14.95 -14.71
CA ALA A 180 -11.61 15.37 -14.92
C ALA A 180 -12.36 15.65 -13.60
N LEU A 181 -12.10 14.88 -12.56
CA LEU A 181 -12.66 15.10 -11.23
C LEU A 181 -12.04 16.31 -10.49
N GLN A 182 -10.77 16.60 -10.75
CA GLN A 182 -10.06 17.74 -10.13
C GLN A 182 -10.42 19.07 -10.79
N THR A 183 -10.71 19.09 -12.10
CA THR A 183 -10.98 20.31 -12.88
C THR A 183 -12.07 21.20 -12.25
N PRO A 184 -13.29 20.73 -11.95
CA PRO A 184 -14.33 21.59 -11.37
C PRO A 184 -13.97 22.13 -9.98
N THR A 185 -13.22 21.36 -9.19
CA THR A 185 -12.74 21.81 -7.89
C THR A 185 -11.68 22.92 -8.02
N PHE A 186 -10.81 22.78 -9.02
CA PHE A 186 -9.78 23.76 -9.31
C PHE A 186 -10.38 25.06 -9.82
N GLU A 187 -11.36 24.98 -10.73
CA GLU A 187 -12.10 26.13 -11.23
C GLU A 187 -12.85 26.87 -10.10
N ALA A 188 -13.53 26.13 -9.22
CA ALA A 188 -14.21 26.74 -8.08
C ALA A 188 -13.26 27.42 -7.09
N LEU A 189 -12.06 26.86 -6.86
CA LEU A 189 -11.02 27.48 -6.04
C LEU A 189 -10.44 28.72 -6.69
N GLN A 190 -10.22 28.68 -8.00
CA GLN A 190 -9.73 29.83 -8.76
C GLN A 190 -10.75 30.96 -8.76
N GLN A 191 -12.03 30.66 -8.98
CA GLN A 191 -13.11 31.65 -8.91
C GLN A 191 -13.14 32.33 -7.54
N LYS A 192 -13.08 31.56 -6.44
CA LYS A 192 -13.02 32.13 -5.10
C LYS A 192 -11.80 33.02 -4.86
N ALA A 193 -10.65 32.61 -5.41
CA ALA A 193 -9.43 33.42 -5.31
C ALA A 193 -9.56 34.73 -6.10
N ASP A 194 -10.16 34.69 -7.27
CA ASP A 194 -10.41 35.87 -8.11
C ASP A 194 -11.43 36.80 -7.43
N GLU A 195 -12.53 36.28 -6.88
CA GLU A 195 -13.49 37.05 -6.10
C GLU A 195 -12.82 37.76 -4.91
N ALA A 196 -11.98 37.05 -4.14
CA ALA A 196 -11.25 37.65 -3.01
C ALA A 196 -10.24 38.69 -3.48
N MET A 197 -9.63 38.53 -4.65
CA MET A 197 -8.76 39.56 -5.25
C MET A 197 -9.55 40.80 -5.69
N PHE A 198 -10.71 40.62 -6.29
CA PHE A 198 -11.59 41.74 -6.66
C PHE A 198 -12.08 42.51 -5.43
N GLU A 199 -12.52 41.84 -4.39
CA GLU A 199 -12.90 42.49 -3.11
C GLU A 199 -11.76 43.25 -2.50
N ARG A 200 -10.54 42.72 -2.47
CA ARG A 200 -9.37 43.43 -1.97
C ARG A 200 -9.03 44.68 -2.79
N ARG A 201 -9.13 44.60 -4.13
CA ARG A 201 -8.92 45.76 -5.02
C ARG A 201 -10.00 46.82 -4.82
N ALA A 202 -11.27 46.40 -4.72
CA ALA A 202 -12.36 47.35 -4.44
C ALA A 202 -12.12 48.09 -3.11
N LEU A 203 -11.80 47.38 -2.04
CA LEU A 203 -11.47 47.97 -0.76
C LEU A 203 -10.22 48.91 -0.80
N ALA A 204 -9.21 48.57 -1.61
CA ALA A 204 -8.05 49.42 -1.79
C ALA A 204 -8.42 50.73 -2.51
N VAL A 205 -9.20 50.64 -3.58
CA VAL A 205 -9.69 51.83 -4.33
C VAL A 205 -10.57 52.71 -3.44
N ASP A 206 -11.48 52.13 -2.65
CA ASP A 206 -12.32 52.90 -1.73
C ASP A 206 -11.49 53.60 -0.65
N LYS A 207 -10.45 52.93 -0.12
CA LYS A 207 -9.53 53.57 0.82
C LYS A 207 -8.70 54.69 0.19
N GLU A 208 -8.18 54.49 -1.01
CA GLU A 208 -7.44 55.52 -1.74
C GLU A 208 -8.34 56.73 -2.03
N ARG A 209 -9.62 56.50 -2.40
CA ARG A 209 -10.61 57.54 -2.60
C ARG A 209 -10.87 58.32 -1.30
N ALA A 210 -11.10 57.62 -0.20
CA ALA A 210 -11.31 58.24 1.10
C ALA A 210 -10.10 59.05 1.57
N ILE A 211 -8.88 58.56 1.29
CA ILE A 211 -7.64 59.34 1.58
C ILE A 211 -7.58 60.60 0.72
N ALA A 212 -7.82 60.48 -0.59
CA ALA A 212 -7.80 61.63 -1.49
C ALA A 212 -8.87 62.69 -1.14
N GLU A 213 -10.08 62.28 -0.75
CA GLU A 213 -11.14 63.14 -0.27
C GLU A 213 -10.74 63.89 1.02
N ASN A 214 -10.12 63.18 1.99
CA ASN A 214 -9.61 63.77 3.22
C ASN A 214 -8.46 64.74 2.94
N GLU A 215 -7.55 64.45 2.03
CA GLU A 215 -6.46 65.36 1.63
C GLU A 215 -7.01 66.64 0.97
N LEU A 216 -8.04 66.51 0.11
CA LEU A 216 -8.72 67.62 -0.51
C LEU A 216 -9.43 68.49 0.54
N ALA A 217 -10.15 67.91 1.48
CA ALA A 217 -10.80 68.59 2.58
C ALA A 217 -9.80 69.38 3.46
N ASN A 218 -8.66 68.76 3.79
CA ASN A 218 -7.60 69.39 4.54
C ASN A 218 -6.97 70.56 3.79
N LYS A 219 -6.72 70.41 2.48
CA LYS A 219 -6.20 71.48 1.63
C LYS A 219 -7.16 72.67 1.53
N THR A 220 -8.46 72.44 1.40
CA THR A 220 -9.49 73.43 1.34
C THR A 220 -9.62 74.14 2.67
N GLU A 221 -9.50 73.49 3.81
CA GLU A 221 -9.52 74.11 5.14
C GLU A 221 -8.28 74.92 5.39
N LEU A 222 -7.10 74.50 4.99
CA LEU A 222 -5.87 75.22 5.06
C LEU A 222 -5.96 76.58 4.23
N ALA A 223 -6.44 76.47 2.99
CA ALA A 223 -6.64 77.61 2.12
C ALA A 223 -7.65 78.61 2.70
N HIS A 224 -8.70 78.10 3.35
CA HIS A 224 -9.69 78.95 4.02
C HIS A 224 -9.07 79.69 5.22
N ARG A 225 -8.25 79.05 6.03
CA ARG A 225 -7.54 79.64 7.15
C ARG A 225 -6.50 80.65 6.70
N GLU A 226 -5.78 80.41 5.60
CA GLU A 226 -4.85 81.33 5.02
C GLU A 226 -5.56 82.65 4.53
N ASN A 227 -6.70 82.49 3.85
CA ASN A 227 -7.50 83.63 3.40
C ASN A 227 -8.08 84.41 4.56
N GLU A 228 -8.49 83.78 5.67
CA GLU A 228 -8.95 84.46 6.87
C GLU A 228 -7.81 85.22 7.56
N LEU A 229 -6.59 84.71 7.53
CA LEU A 229 -5.41 85.42 8.07
C LEU A 229 -5.04 86.67 7.24
N ILE A 230 -5.10 86.54 5.91
CA ILE A 230 -4.86 87.63 4.99
C ILE A 230 -5.93 88.73 5.13
N ALA A 231 -7.20 88.35 5.39
CA ALA A 231 -8.28 89.31 5.59
C ALA A 231 -8.24 90.04 6.94
N LYS A 232 -7.41 89.64 7.91
CA LYS A 232 -7.22 90.19 9.24
C LYS A 232 -6.01 91.10 9.36
N VAL A 233 -5.18 91.23 8.30
CA VAL A 233 -4.05 92.14 8.17
C VAL A 233 -4.46 93.32 7.33
#